data_76dbc152d5fb10378dac97fe2eb9fa65
#
_entry.id   76dbc152d5fb10378dac97fe2eb9fa65
#
_cell.length_a   1.000
_cell.length_b   1.000
_cell.length_c   1.000
_cell.angle_alpha   90.00
_cell.angle_beta   90.00
_cell.angle_gamma   90.00
#
_symmetry.space_group_name_H-M   'P 1'
#
loop_
_entity.id
_entity.type
_entity.pdbx_description
1 polymer ?
#
loop_
_entity_poly.entity_id
_entity_poly.type
_entity_poly.pdbx_seq_one_letter_code
_entity_poly.pdbx_strand_id
1 'polypeptide(L)'
;EKDAALERRFQPVQVDEPTVEDTISILRGLKERYEVYHGVKITDGALVAAATLSNRYISDRFLPDKAIDLVDEACALIKTELDSMPAELDEQRRKILQMQIEEAALKKETDNLSRERLETLQKELAELKDTFNSAKAQWENEKSSVEKLSKLREQIEDMNRQIQKAKNDYDLNRAAELQYGELPKL
;
A
#
# COMPACT_ATOMS: atom_id res chain seq x y z
N GLU A 1 -28.63 21.98 -15.28
CA GLU A 1 -29.95 22.35 -14.69
C GLU A 1 -30.24 23.86 -14.67
N LYS A 2 -29.42 24.71 -15.28
CA LYS A 2 -29.63 26.16 -15.23
C LYS A 2 -29.94 26.81 -16.61
N ASP A 3 -29.96 26.02 -17.69
CA ASP A 3 -30.21 26.52 -19.03
C ASP A 3 -31.40 25.80 -19.67
N ALA A 4 -32.55 26.43 -19.64
CA ALA A 4 -33.81 25.92 -20.22
C ALA A 4 -33.75 25.70 -21.74
N ALA A 5 -32.76 26.30 -22.44
CA ALA A 5 -32.55 26.07 -23.85
C ALA A 5 -31.80 24.76 -24.12
N LEU A 6 -30.96 24.30 -23.20
CA LEU A 6 -30.28 23.01 -23.25
C LEU A 6 -31.23 21.86 -22.89
N GLU A 7 -32.07 22.02 -21.87
CA GLU A 7 -33.03 20.99 -21.45
C GLU A 7 -33.98 20.56 -22.58
N ARG A 8 -34.33 21.46 -23.47
CA ARG A 8 -35.20 21.15 -24.62
C ARG A 8 -34.51 20.38 -25.75
N ARG A 9 -33.17 20.31 -25.70
CA ARG A 9 -32.35 19.68 -26.77
C ARG A 9 -31.76 18.35 -26.32
N PHE A 10 -31.80 18.02 -25.03
CA PHE A 10 -31.26 16.79 -24.48
C PHE A 10 -32.36 16.01 -23.75
N GLN A 11 -32.43 14.74 -24.01
CA GLN A 11 -33.29 13.86 -23.25
C GLN A 11 -32.54 13.41 -22.00
N PRO A 12 -33.09 13.56 -20.78
CA PRO A 12 -32.47 13.09 -19.57
C PRO A 12 -32.40 11.56 -19.58
N VAL A 13 -31.22 11.02 -19.24
CA VAL A 13 -31.00 9.59 -19.03
C VAL A 13 -30.79 9.42 -17.52
N GLN A 14 -31.69 8.69 -16.89
CA GLN A 14 -31.58 8.36 -15.48
C GLN A 14 -30.63 7.18 -15.32
N VAL A 15 -29.65 7.32 -14.43
CA VAL A 15 -28.72 6.25 -14.05
C VAL A 15 -29.01 5.93 -12.59
N ASP A 16 -29.57 4.76 -12.36
CA ASP A 16 -29.90 4.30 -11.01
C ASP A 16 -28.65 3.74 -10.30
N GLU A 17 -28.70 3.71 -8.97
CA GLU A 17 -27.66 3.10 -8.14
C GLU A 17 -27.56 1.60 -8.44
N PRO A 18 -26.33 1.06 -8.70
CA PRO A 18 -26.16 -0.36 -8.96
C PRO A 18 -26.46 -1.20 -7.70
N THR A 19 -26.85 -2.44 -7.92
CA THR A 19 -27.03 -3.40 -6.82
C THR A 19 -25.68 -3.77 -6.18
N VAL A 20 -25.71 -4.42 -5.00
CA VAL A 20 -24.52 -4.95 -4.35
C VAL A 20 -23.79 -5.94 -5.25
N GLU A 21 -24.49 -6.78 -5.99
CA GLU A 21 -23.97 -7.78 -6.93
C GLU A 21 -23.28 -7.13 -8.13
N ASP A 22 -23.91 -6.09 -8.69
CA ASP A 22 -23.31 -5.29 -9.77
C ASP A 22 -22.06 -4.57 -9.27
N THR A 23 -22.11 -4.03 -8.05
CA THR A 23 -20.96 -3.36 -7.40
C THR A 23 -19.79 -4.31 -7.21
N ILE A 24 -20.01 -5.56 -6.77
CA ILE A 24 -18.97 -6.57 -6.66
C ILE A 24 -18.32 -6.82 -8.03
N SER A 25 -19.13 -6.89 -9.08
CA SER A 25 -18.63 -7.08 -10.45
C SER A 25 -17.78 -5.90 -10.93
N ILE A 26 -18.20 -4.67 -10.60
CA ILE A 26 -17.42 -3.44 -10.86
C ILE A 26 -16.09 -3.47 -10.10
N LEU A 27 -16.12 -3.79 -8.81
CA LEU A 27 -14.91 -3.87 -7.97
C LEU A 27 -13.93 -4.93 -8.47
N ARG A 28 -14.41 -6.09 -8.95
CA ARG A 28 -13.57 -7.12 -9.59
C ARG A 28 -12.88 -6.58 -10.84
N GLY A 29 -13.56 -5.78 -11.64
CA GLY A 29 -12.97 -5.12 -12.80
C GLY A 29 -11.93 -4.05 -12.46
N LEU A 30 -12.02 -3.43 -11.29
CA LEU A 30 -11.09 -2.39 -10.81
C LEU A 30 -9.93 -2.96 -9.97
N LYS A 31 -10.09 -4.18 -9.44
CA LYS A 31 -9.18 -4.84 -8.50
C LYS A 31 -7.71 -4.70 -8.90
N GLU A 32 -7.38 -5.10 -10.10
CA GLU A 32 -5.99 -5.14 -10.59
C GLU A 32 -5.32 -3.77 -10.55
N ARG A 33 -6.07 -2.71 -10.90
CA ARG A 33 -5.59 -1.32 -10.86
C ARG A 33 -5.29 -0.86 -9.44
N TYR A 34 -6.16 -1.20 -8.48
CA TYR A 34 -5.93 -0.87 -7.06
C TYR A 34 -4.78 -1.67 -6.46
N GLU A 35 -4.65 -2.95 -6.82
CA GLU A 35 -3.52 -3.79 -6.40
C GLU A 35 -2.18 -3.21 -6.87
N VAL A 36 -2.11 -2.72 -8.11
CA VAL A 36 -0.91 -2.09 -8.66
C VAL A 36 -0.64 -0.74 -8.00
N TYR A 37 -1.67 0.11 -7.89
CA TYR A 37 -1.51 1.46 -7.35
C TYR A 37 -1.05 1.46 -5.88
N HIS A 38 -1.65 0.60 -5.05
CA HIS A 38 -1.29 0.51 -3.64
C HIS A 38 -0.16 -0.48 -3.34
N GLY A 39 0.18 -1.37 -4.29
CA GLY A 39 1.18 -2.41 -4.07
C GLY A 39 0.74 -3.50 -3.09
N VAL A 40 -0.57 -3.67 -2.89
CA VAL A 40 -1.18 -4.65 -1.98
C VAL A 40 -2.02 -5.66 -2.76
N LYS A 41 -2.25 -6.85 -2.18
CA LYS A 41 -3.11 -7.86 -2.78
C LYS A 41 -4.51 -7.80 -2.18
N ILE A 42 -5.54 -7.73 -3.05
CA ILE A 42 -6.94 -7.66 -2.66
C ILE A 42 -7.59 -9.03 -2.88
N THR A 43 -8.18 -9.62 -1.85
CA THR A 43 -8.92 -10.88 -1.98
C THR A 43 -10.34 -10.63 -2.49
N ASP A 44 -10.94 -11.64 -3.14
CA ASP A 44 -12.35 -11.55 -3.57
C ASP A 44 -13.30 -11.34 -2.40
N GLY A 45 -13.03 -12.00 -1.27
CA GLY A 45 -13.78 -11.81 -0.03
C GLY A 45 -13.75 -10.37 0.49
N ALA A 46 -12.64 -9.64 0.31
CA ALA A 46 -12.55 -8.23 0.68
C ALA A 46 -13.45 -7.35 -0.20
N LEU A 47 -13.55 -7.63 -1.51
CA LEU A 47 -14.44 -6.91 -2.42
C LEU A 47 -15.91 -7.15 -2.08
N VAL A 48 -16.28 -8.40 -1.80
CA VAL A 48 -17.64 -8.74 -1.34
C VAL A 48 -17.96 -8.04 -0.03
N ALA A 49 -17.03 -8.05 0.93
CA ALA A 49 -17.19 -7.36 2.21
C ALA A 49 -17.34 -5.84 2.00
N ALA A 50 -16.51 -5.22 1.16
CA ALA A 50 -16.57 -3.79 0.87
C ALA A 50 -17.94 -3.38 0.30
N ALA A 51 -18.47 -4.09 -0.69
CA ALA A 51 -19.77 -3.83 -1.26
C ALA A 51 -20.90 -4.01 -0.24
N THR A 52 -20.88 -5.10 0.54
CA THR A 52 -21.92 -5.43 1.50
C THR A 52 -21.92 -4.48 2.70
N LEU A 53 -20.74 -4.23 3.28
CA LEU A 53 -20.60 -3.40 4.48
C LEU A 53 -20.83 -1.91 4.15
N SER A 54 -20.31 -1.42 3.02
CA SER A 54 -20.60 -0.04 2.61
C SER A 54 -22.08 0.19 2.37
N ASN A 55 -22.77 -0.76 1.72
CA ASN A 55 -24.21 -0.66 1.52
C ASN A 55 -25.00 -0.66 2.85
N ARG A 56 -24.52 -1.41 3.84
CA ARG A 56 -25.20 -1.54 5.14
C ARG A 56 -24.96 -0.38 6.09
N TYR A 57 -23.74 0.17 6.11
CA TYR A 57 -23.29 1.10 7.14
C TYR A 57 -23.06 2.53 6.65
N ILE A 58 -22.88 2.73 5.34
CA ILE A 58 -22.66 4.05 4.74
C ILE A 58 -23.96 4.47 4.03
N SER A 59 -24.72 5.39 4.63
CA SER A 59 -26.04 5.82 4.15
C SER A 59 -26.02 7.16 3.42
N ASP A 60 -24.96 7.93 3.52
CA ASP A 60 -24.81 9.27 2.94
C ASP A 60 -24.19 9.29 1.54
N ARG A 61 -23.83 8.12 1.02
CA ARG A 61 -23.26 7.93 -0.32
C ARG A 61 -23.91 6.75 -1.04
N PHE A 62 -23.76 6.71 -2.34
CA PHE A 62 -24.31 5.69 -3.23
C PHE A 62 -23.27 4.67 -3.67
N LEU A 63 -23.72 3.47 -4.03
CA LEU A 63 -22.93 2.49 -4.74
C LEU A 63 -22.70 2.96 -6.20
N PRO A 64 -21.59 2.65 -6.83
CA PRO A 64 -20.46 1.86 -6.33
C PRO A 64 -19.45 2.68 -5.51
N ASP A 65 -19.53 4.01 -5.50
CA ASP A 65 -18.51 4.93 -4.98
C ASP A 65 -18.14 4.63 -3.52
N LYS A 66 -19.11 4.46 -2.64
CA LYS A 66 -18.85 4.15 -1.22
C LYS A 66 -18.09 2.83 -1.01
N ALA A 67 -18.26 1.86 -1.90
CA ALA A 67 -17.54 0.60 -1.84
C ALA A 67 -16.13 0.73 -2.41
N ILE A 68 -15.95 1.53 -3.45
CA ILE A 68 -14.65 1.88 -4.02
C ILE A 68 -13.81 2.64 -3.00
N ASP A 69 -14.36 3.67 -2.37
CA ASP A 69 -13.68 4.46 -1.33
C ASP A 69 -13.21 3.56 -0.17
N LEU A 70 -14.06 2.61 0.26
CA LEU A 70 -13.71 1.68 1.33
C LEU A 70 -12.55 0.76 0.95
N VAL A 71 -12.49 0.28 -0.29
CA VAL A 71 -11.35 -0.51 -0.80
C VAL A 71 -10.10 0.35 -0.87
N ASP A 72 -10.19 1.57 -1.39
CA ASP A 72 -9.07 2.49 -1.52
C ASP A 72 -8.46 2.81 -0.15
N GLU A 73 -9.29 3.19 0.82
CA GLU A 73 -8.84 3.52 2.17
C GLU A 73 -8.23 2.32 2.89
N ALA A 74 -8.83 1.14 2.76
CA ALA A 74 -8.28 -0.09 3.34
C ALA A 74 -6.92 -0.45 2.74
N CYS A 75 -6.75 -0.31 1.43
CA CYS A 75 -5.48 -0.54 0.75
C CYS A 75 -4.42 0.49 1.18
N ALA A 76 -4.79 1.77 1.32
CA ALA A 76 -3.89 2.82 1.78
C ALA A 76 -3.44 2.58 3.23
N LEU A 77 -4.33 2.11 4.10
CA LEU A 77 -4.01 1.74 5.48
C LEU A 77 -2.99 0.61 5.53
N ILE A 78 -3.25 -0.49 4.81
CA ILE A 78 -2.33 -1.64 4.74
C ILE A 78 -0.97 -1.23 4.17
N LYS A 79 -0.96 -0.40 3.12
CA LYS A 79 0.29 0.15 2.57
C LYS A 79 1.08 0.93 3.62
N THR A 80 0.40 1.77 4.39
CA THR A 80 1.01 2.54 5.48
C THR A 80 1.60 1.62 6.55
N GLU A 81 0.89 0.55 6.91
CA GLU A 81 1.39 -0.46 7.86
C GLU A 81 2.61 -1.21 7.31
N LEU A 82 2.59 -1.61 6.03
CA LEU A 82 3.73 -2.27 5.37
C LEU A 82 4.96 -1.36 5.27
N ASP A 83 4.75 -0.07 5.07
CA ASP A 83 5.81 0.93 4.99
C ASP A 83 6.37 1.32 6.36
N SER A 84 5.61 1.10 7.42
CA SER A 84 5.99 1.42 8.79
C SER A 84 6.93 0.36 9.36
N MET A 85 7.83 0.81 10.26
CA MET A 85 8.66 -0.11 11.03
C MET A 85 7.78 -0.94 11.97
N PRO A 86 7.96 -2.27 12.07
CA PRO A 86 7.25 -3.11 13.03
C PRO A 86 7.33 -2.57 14.45
N ALA A 87 6.24 -2.69 15.20
CA ALA A 87 6.15 -2.14 16.57
C ALA A 87 7.27 -2.66 17.49
N GLU A 88 7.64 -3.93 17.34
CA GLU A 88 8.72 -4.55 18.10
C GLU A 88 10.09 -3.91 17.83
N LEU A 89 10.38 -3.58 16.56
CA LEU A 89 11.62 -2.89 16.18
C LEU A 89 11.61 -1.43 16.66
N ASP A 90 10.46 -0.75 16.62
CA ASP A 90 10.35 0.61 17.13
C ASP A 90 10.54 0.67 18.65
N GLU A 91 10.01 -0.31 19.38
CA GLU A 91 10.24 -0.45 20.82
C GLU A 91 11.71 -0.67 21.15
N GLN A 92 12.38 -1.59 20.44
CA GLN A 92 13.82 -1.81 20.60
C GLN A 92 14.62 -0.54 20.29
N ARG A 93 14.28 0.17 19.22
CA ARG A 93 14.91 1.45 18.86
C ARG A 93 14.79 2.49 19.98
N ARG A 94 13.59 2.63 20.56
CA ARG A 94 13.35 3.54 21.69
C ARG A 94 14.17 3.15 22.93
N LYS A 95 14.24 1.85 23.23
CA LYS A 95 15.04 1.34 24.33
C LYS A 95 16.53 1.60 24.13
N ILE A 96 17.05 1.36 22.92
CA ILE A 96 18.42 1.71 22.56
C ILE A 96 18.71 3.19 22.76
N LEU A 97 17.81 4.07 22.31
CA LEU A 97 17.96 5.51 22.48
C LEU A 97 17.97 5.90 23.97
N GLN A 98 17.08 5.32 24.78
CA GLN A 98 17.04 5.55 26.23
C GLN A 98 18.36 5.12 26.91
N MET A 99 18.84 3.93 26.57
CA MET A 99 20.12 3.42 27.10
C MET A 99 21.34 4.27 26.64
N GLN A 100 21.32 4.80 25.42
CA GLN A 100 22.34 5.72 24.95
C GLN A 100 22.35 7.04 25.71
N ILE A 101 21.18 7.55 26.08
CA ILE A 101 21.05 8.75 26.92
C ILE A 101 21.62 8.47 28.33
N GLU A 102 21.27 7.32 28.91
CA GLU A 102 21.82 6.89 30.21
C GLU A 102 23.33 6.71 30.14
N GLU A 103 23.86 6.08 29.09
CA GLU A 103 25.29 5.92 28.85
C GLU A 103 26.03 7.28 28.80
N ALA A 104 25.43 8.25 28.08
CA ALA A 104 26.01 9.58 27.95
C ALA A 104 26.01 10.35 29.29
N ALA A 105 25.04 10.10 30.16
CA ALA A 105 24.98 10.67 31.50
C ALA A 105 26.04 10.01 32.42
N LEU A 106 26.09 8.67 32.46
CA LEU A 106 27.04 7.92 33.30
C LEU A 106 28.51 8.17 32.93
N LYS A 107 28.80 8.44 31.66
CA LYS A 107 30.18 8.85 31.22
C LYS A 107 30.69 10.14 31.82
N LYS A 108 29.82 10.98 32.36
CA LYS A 108 30.18 12.23 33.02
C LYS A 108 30.45 12.07 34.51
N GLU A 109 29.99 10.96 35.08
CA GLU A 109 30.18 10.64 36.50
C GLU A 109 31.55 9.99 36.75
N THR A 110 32.09 10.18 37.94
CA THR A 110 33.44 9.71 38.28
C THR A 110 33.48 8.66 39.41
N ASP A 111 32.33 8.40 40.02
CA ASP A 111 32.20 7.44 41.11
C ASP A 111 32.26 5.97 40.65
N ASN A 112 32.63 5.05 41.52
CA ASN A 112 32.80 3.65 41.16
C ASN A 112 31.47 2.96 40.80
N LEU A 113 30.37 3.34 41.45
CA LEU A 113 29.06 2.77 41.19
C LEU A 113 28.56 3.08 39.77
N SER A 114 28.76 4.32 39.34
CA SER A 114 28.45 4.76 37.98
C SER A 114 29.31 4.04 36.92
N ARG A 115 30.56 3.72 37.24
CA ARG A 115 31.44 2.94 36.33
C ARG A 115 30.96 1.49 36.18
N GLU A 116 30.62 0.80 37.24
CA GLU A 116 30.09 -0.57 37.18
C GLU A 116 28.76 -0.61 36.42
N ARG A 117 27.89 0.37 36.63
CA ARG A 117 26.64 0.50 35.89
C ARG A 117 26.89 0.76 34.43
N LEU A 118 27.87 1.62 34.07
CA LEU A 118 28.25 1.93 32.71
C LEU A 118 28.74 0.67 31.95
N GLU A 119 29.59 -0.14 32.57
CA GLU A 119 30.07 -1.39 31.97
C GLU A 119 28.94 -2.37 31.66
N THR A 120 28.00 -2.52 32.61
CA THR A 120 26.82 -3.38 32.47
C THR A 120 25.93 -2.86 31.35
N LEU A 121 25.64 -1.56 31.37
CA LEU A 121 24.79 -0.89 30.37
C LEU A 121 25.38 -1.01 28.95
N GLN A 122 26.72 -0.88 28.84
CA GLN A 122 27.39 -1.03 27.53
C GLN A 122 27.28 -2.43 26.96
N LYS A 123 27.33 -3.47 27.79
CA LYS A 123 27.11 -4.86 27.36
C LYS A 123 25.68 -5.07 26.88
N GLU A 124 24.70 -4.66 27.72
CA GLU A 124 23.29 -4.76 27.38
C GLU A 124 22.96 -3.96 26.09
N LEU A 125 23.56 -2.77 25.93
CA LEU A 125 23.37 -1.93 24.75
C LEU A 125 23.97 -2.58 23.49
N ALA A 126 25.14 -3.22 23.60
CA ALA A 126 25.78 -3.92 22.48
C ALA A 126 24.91 -5.09 22.01
N GLU A 127 24.47 -5.96 22.95
CA GLU A 127 23.59 -7.09 22.63
C GLU A 127 22.26 -6.65 22.01
N LEU A 128 21.65 -5.60 22.56
CA LEU A 128 20.40 -5.08 22.02
C LEU A 128 20.57 -4.44 20.64
N LYS A 129 21.69 -3.77 20.40
CA LYS A 129 22.02 -3.22 19.05
C LYS A 129 22.25 -4.32 18.04
N ASP A 130 22.91 -5.39 18.38
CA ASP A 130 23.19 -6.52 17.49
C ASP A 130 21.88 -7.22 17.09
N THR A 131 20.98 -7.47 18.06
CA THR A 131 19.66 -8.05 17.79
C THR A 131 18.79 -7.12 16.94
N PHE A 132 18.76 -5.83 17.27
CA PHE A 132 18.05 -4.82 16.51
C PHE A 132 18.56 -4.70 15.07
N ASN A 133 19.87 -4.63 14.87
CA ASN A 133 20.46 -4.50 13.54
C ASN A 133 20.19 -5.73 12.67
N SER A 134 20.23 -6.93 13.26
CA SER A 134 19.90 -8.19 12.58
C SER A 134 18.44 -8.20 12.13
N ALA A 135 17.50 -7.91 13.04
CA ALA A 135 16.09 -7.88 12.74
C ALA A 135 15.72 -6.74 11.76
N LYS A 136 16.35 -5.57 11.89
CA LYS A 136 16.19 -4.45 10.98
C LYS A 136 16.66 -4.80 9.55
N ALA A 137 17.82 -5.45 9.41
CA ALA A 137 18.33 -5.88 8.11
C ALA A 137 17.40 -6.90 7.44
N GLN A 138 16.82 -7.83 8.23
CA GLN A 138 15.84 -8.77 7.72
C GLN A 138 14.58 -8.04 7.21
N TRP A 139 14.02 -7.14 8.01
CA TRP A 139 12.85 -6.34 7.62
C TRP A 139 13.12 -5.48 6.37
N GLU A 140 14.27 -4.81 6.28
CA GLU A 140 14.66 -4.02 5.12
C GLU A 140 14.78 -4.87 3.84
N ASN A 141 15.30 -6.09 3.95
CA ASN A 141 15.36 -7.03 2.83
C ASN A 141 13.98 -7.49 2.38
N GLU A 142 13.09 -7.82 3.32
CA GLU A 142 11.70 -8.19 3.02
C GLU A 142 10.97 -7.03 2.33
N LYS A 143 11.07 -5.82 2.89
CA LYS A 143 10.49 -4.60 2.31
C LYS A 143 11.01 -4.34 0.89
N SER A 144 12.32 -4.40 0.69
CA SER A 144 12.93 -4.23 -0.64
C SER A 144 12.42 -5.26 -1.66
N SER A 145 12.17 -6.48 -1.23
CA SER A 145 11.62 -7.53 -2.10
C SER A 145 10.17 -7.23 -2.50
N VAL A 146 9.34 -6.77 -1.57
CA VAL A 146 7.96 -6.34 -1.85
C VAL A 146 7.94 -5.13 -2.79
N GLU A 147 8.80 -4.14 -2.57
CA GLU A 147 8.92 -2.97 -3.44
C GLU A 147 9.32 -3.34 -4.87
N LYS A 148 10.25 -4.29 -5.04
CA LYS A 148 10.65 -4.79 -6.37
C LYS A 148 9.48 -5.46 -7.09
N LEU A 149 8.71 -6.29 -6.38
CA LEU A 149 7.52 -6.92 -6.94
C LEU A 149 6.45 -5.89 -7.35
N SER A 150 6.25 -4.86 -6.53
CA SER A 150 5.31 -3.77 -6.85
C SER A 150 5.73 -3.02 -8.11
N LYS A 151 7.02 -2.66 -8.22
CA LYS A 151 7.57 -1.98 -9.42
C LYS A 151 7.46 -2.83 -10.69
N LEU A 152 7.70 -4.15 -10.59
CA LEU A 152 7.55 -5.04 -11.73
C LEU A 152 6.09 -5.13 -12.18
N ARG A 153 5.14 -5.19 -11.27
CA ARG A 153 3.70 -5.17 -11.58
C ARG A 153 3.29 -3.87 -12.28
N GLU A 154 3.76 -2.73 -11.77
CA GLU A 154 3.53 -1.43 -12.39
C GLU A 154 4.06 -1.37 -13.82
N GLN A 155 5.27 -1.89 -14.06
CA GLN A 155 5.87 -1.97 -15.39
C GLN A 155 5.07 -2.88 -16.34
N ILE A 156 4.59 -4.02 -15.85
CA ILE A 156 3.73 -4.94 -16.62
C ILE A 156 2.41 -4.25 -16.99
N GLU A 157 1.78 -3.53 -16.07
CA GLU A 157 0.54 -2.83 -16.35
C GLU A 157 0.74 -1.67 -17.32
N ASP A 158 1.82 -0.90 -17.19
CA ASP A 158 2.18 0.13 -18.15
C ASP A 158 2.41 -0.45 -19.54
N MET A 159 3.10 -1.58 -19.62
CA MET A 159 3.30 -2.29 -20.88
C MET A 159 1.97 -2.76 -21.49
N ASN A 160 1.08 -3.34 -20.69
CA ASN A 160 -0.25 -3.75 -21.13
C ASN A 160 -1.08 -2.55 -21.63
N ARG A 161 -0.97 -1.41 -20.97
CA ARG A 161 -1.62 -0.16 -21.37
C ARG A 161 -1.09 0.34 -22.72
N GLN A 162 0.23 0.27 -22.93
CA GLN A 162 0.85 0.62 -24.20
C GLN A 162 0.45 -0.33 -25.34
N ILE A 163 0.39 -1.63 -25.06
CA ILE A 163 -0.09 -2.65 -26.01
C ILE A 163 -1.54 -2.34 -26.41
N GLN A 164 -2.40 -2.05 -25.44
CA GLN A 164 -3.79 -1.74 -25.72
C GLN A 164 -3.95 -0.45 -26.53
N LYS A 165 -3.15 0.57 -26.22
CA LYS A 165 -3.11 1.81 -26.99
C LYS A 165 -2.66 1.56 -28.44
N ALA A 166 -1.57 0.83 -28.65
CA ALA A 166 -1.09 0.47 -29.98
C ALA A 166 -2.13 -0.32 -30.79
N LYS A 167 -2.88 -1.24 -30.14
CA LYS A 167 -4.00 -1.95 -30.77
C LYS A 167 -5.14 -1.01 -31.17
N ASN A 168 -5.49 -0.06 -30.31
CA ASN A 168 -6.53 0.94 -30.61
C ASN A 168 -6.13 1.89 -31.73
N ASP A 169 -4.85 2.22 -31.83
CA ASP A 169 -4.27 3.05 -32.88
C ASP A 169 -3.99 2.25 -34.17
N TYR A 170 -4.38 0.96 -34.22
CA TYR A 170 -4.13 0.03 -35.35
C TYR A 170 -2.65 -0.19 -35.67
N ASP A 171 -1.72 0.14 -34.79
CA ASP A 171 -0.29 -0.19 -34.93
C ASP A 171 -0.01 -1.61 -34.41
N LEU A 172 -0.38 -2.58 -35.22
CA LEU A 172 -0.25 -4.01 -34.89
C LEU A 172 1.21 -4.46 -34.77
N ASN A 173 2.13 -3.80 -35.49
CA ASN A 173 3.56 -4.12 -35.43
C ASN A 173 4.13 -3.74 -34.05
N ARG A 174 3.83 -2.53 -33.59
CA ARG A 174 4.25 -2.08 -32.26
C ARG A 174 3.58 -2.88 -31.14
N ALA A 175 2.30 -3.22 -31.29
CA ALA A 175 1.60 -4.07 -30.34
C ALA A 175 2.23 -5.46 -30.22
N ALA A 176 2.63 -6.07 -31.35
CA ALA A 176 3.31 -7.37 -31.36
C ALA A 176 4.72 -7.32 -30.75
N GLU A 177 5.51 -6.29 -31.07
CA GLU A 177 6.84 -6.06 -30.48
C GLU A 177 6.77 -5.97 -28.96
N LEU A 178 5.84 -5.16 -28.42
CA LEU A 178 5.65 -5.01 -26.98
C LEU A 178 5.16 -6.32 -26.34
N GLN A 179 4.15 -6.97 -26.93
CA GLN A 179 3.51 -8.14 -26.37
C GLN A 179 4.38 -9.40 -26.39
N TYR A 180 5.17 -9.61 -27.45
CA TYR A 180 5.97 -10.82 -27.62
C TYR A 180 7.47 -10.59 -27.45
N GLY A 181 7.93 -9.33 -27.53
CA GLY A 181 9.33 -8.99 -27.42
C GLY A 181 9.74 -8.43 -26.06
N GLU A 182 8.96 -7.50 -25.49
CA GLU A 182 9.32 -6.78 -24.27
C GLU A 182 8.62 -7.34 -23.01
N LEU A 183 7.32 -7.59 -23.06
CA LEU A 183 6.55 -8.09 -21.92
C LEU A 183 7.09 -9.39 -21.31
N PRO A 184 7.56 -10.39 -22.08
CA PRO A 184 8.11 -11.62 -21.51
C PRO A 184 9.47 -11.48 -20.81
N LYS A 185 10.11 -10.31 -20.90
CA LYS A 185 11.41 -10.03 -20.26
C LYS A 185 11.26 -9.41 -18.87
N LEU A 186 10.06 -8.94 -18.53
CA LEU A 186 9.69 -8.42 -17.21
C LEU A 186 9.27 -9.55 -16.29
#